data_c9b0758aa11387400963cbbf791b302d
#
_entry.id   c9b0758aa11387400963cbbf791b302d
#
_cell.length_a   1.000
_cell.length_b   1.000
_cell.length_c   1.000
_cell.angle_alpha   90.00
_cell.angle_beta   90.00
_cell.angle_gamma   90.00
#
_symmetry.space_group_name_H-M   'P 1'
#
loop_
_entity.id
_entity.type
_entity.pdbx_description
1 polymer ?
#
loop_
_entity_poly.entity_id
_entity_poly.type
_entity_poly.pdbx_seq_one_letter_code
_entity_poly.pdbx_strand_id
1 'polypeptide(L)'
;MRRLIPALAILPFLIPLPLAAQTWQPPPENQRCPSKWGAADERGAANHVKPARVLNAAKLIKSGEVFELAHVLGPSMAFFGTRRFDVHTKRTFMNQFSNMRGSNEEIIITELGQVGTQFDGFAHQTHLNSWYNCQKVDENVDRGGFKKFGVHNVGALFTRGVLIDVAGFKGVEMLGDNYEITVEDLEGALKKQNLTFFQISGAGHEAVGVAAGVV
;
A
#
# COMPACT_ATOMS: atom_id res chain seq x y z
N MET A 1 -28.88 70.79 24.35
CA MET A 1 -28.57 69.85 23.27
C MET A 1 -27.51 68.86 23.76
N ARG A 2 -27.92 67.64 24.12
CA ARG A 2 -27.02 66.59 24.57
C ARG A 2 -26.69 65.73 23.34
N ARG A 3 -25.41 65.66 22.94
CA ARG A 3 -24.93 64.81 21.89
C ARG A 3 -24.72 63.39 22.44
N LEU A 4 -25.46 62.41 21.87
CA LEU A 4 -25.25 60.98 22.10
C LEU A 4 -24.08 60.52 21.26
N ILE A 5 -23.05 59.94 21.89
CA ILE A 5 -21.94 59.29 21.23
C ILE A 5 -22.32 57.80 21.09
N PRO A 6 -22.30 57.21 19.89
CA PRO A 6 -22.59 55.81 19.76
C PRO A 6 -21.40 54.98 20.26
N ALA A 7 -21.65 54.03 21.16
CA ALA A 7 -20.66 53.06 21.59
C ALA A 7 -20.45 52.04 20.46
N LEU A 8 -19.22 51.98 19.97
CA LEU A 8 -18.78 51.00 18.99
C LEU A 8 -18.51 49.68 19.71
N ALA A 9 -19.37 48.67 19.50
CA ALA A 9 -19.17 47.33 20.03
C ALA A 9 -18.08 46.59 19.21
N ILE A 10 -16.91 46.39 19.82
CA ILE A 10 -15.85 45.56 19.23
C ILE A 10 -16.21 44.12 19.51
N LEU A 11 -16.65 43.39 18.46
CA LEU A 11 -16.79 41.94 18.51
C LEU A 11 -15.40 41.30 18.49
N PRO A 12 -15.06 40.41 19.42
CA PRO A 12 -13.79 39.70 19.36
C PRO A 12 -13.84 38.71 18.19
N PHE A 13 -12.95 38.91 17.21
CA PHE A 13 -12.69 37.95 16.14
C PHE A 13 -11.97 36.76 16.78
N LEU A 14 -12.69 35.64 16.97
CA LEU A 14 -12.12 34.35 17.30
C LEU A 14 -11.39 33.83 16.04
N ILE A 15 -10.08 34.02 16.01
CA ILE A 15 -9.22 33.39 14.99
C ILE A 15 -9.19 31.90 15.35
N PRO A 16 -9.67 31.00 14.48
CA PRO A 16 -9.52 29.56 14.70
C PRO A 16 -8.02 29.24 14.71
N LEU A 17 -7.51 28.79 15.84
CA LEU A 17 -6.17 28.21 15.91
C LEU A 17 -6.16 27.01 14.97
N PRO A 18 -5.16 26.86 14.08
CA PRO A 18 -5.04 25.65 13.29
C PRO A 18 -4.90 24.47 14.25
N LEU A 19 -5.82 23.52 14.18
CA LEU A 19 -5.64 22.22 14.81
C LEU A 19 -4.35 21.65 14.19
N ALA A 20 -3.26 21.64 14.97
CA ALA A 20 -2.06 20.93 14.56
C ALA A 20 -2.46 19.47 14.33
N ALA A 21 -2.38 19.02 13.09
CA ALA A 21 -2.59 17.62 12.77
C ALA A 21 -1.72 16.80 13.73
N GLN A 22 -2.34 15.92 14.49
CA GLN A 22 -1.64 15.10 15.46
C GLN A 22 -0.72 14.17 14.67
N THR A 23 0.57 14.51 14.58
CA THR A 23 1.54 13.71 13.86
C THR A 23 1.58 12.32 14.51
N TRP A 24 1.23 11.30 13.72
CA TRP A 24 1.29 9.92 14.16
C TRP A 24 2.68 9.61 14.74
N GLN A 25 2.71 9.00 15.90
CA GLN A 25 3.93 8.50 16.54
C GLN A 25 3.81 6.99 16.68
N PRO A 26 4.84 6.22 16.31
CA PRO A 26 4.80 4.78 16.49
C PRO A 26 4.79 4.43 17.98
N PRO A 27 4.18 3.31 18.36
CA PRO A 27 4.31 2.80 19.73
C PRO A 27 5.79 2.61 20.12
N PRO A 28 6.12 2.64 21.40
CA PRO A 28 7.48 2.36 21.88
C PRO A 28 8.07 1.07 21.33
N GLU A 29 9.38 1.01 21.17
CA GLU A 29 10.08 -0.14 20.55
C GLU A 29 9.75 -1.46 21.25
N ASN A 30 9.71 -1.47 22.57
CA ASN A 30 9.36 -2.65 23.38
C ASN A 30 7.92 -3.17 23.17
N GLN A 31 7.04 -2.39 22.54
CA GLN A 31 5.69 -2.82 22.16
C GLN A 31 5.62 -3.27 20.70
N ARG A 32 6.61 -2.88 19.88
CA ARG A 32 6.65 -3.20 18.46
C ARG A 32 7.55 -4.39 18.14
N CYS A 33 8.57 -4.66 18.99
CA CYS A 33 9.63 -5.60 18.69
C CYS A 33 9.97 -6.49 19.89
N PRO A 34 10.21 -7.75 19.66
CA PRO A 34 10.04 -8.41 18.38
C PRO A 34 8.56 -8.52 18.00
N SER A 35 8.29 -8.71 16.70
CA SER A 35 6.93 -9.01 16.25
C SER A 35 6.40 -10.30 16.90
N LYS A 36 5.09 -10.49 16.90
CA LYS A 36 4.46 -11.74 17.38
C LYS A 36 4.94 -13.01 16.66
N TRP A 37 5.59 -12.84 15.52
CA TRP A 37 6.14 -13.92 14.69
C TRP A 37 7.62 -14.21 14.99
N GLY A 38 8.23 -13.44 15.88
CA GLY A 38 9.64 -13.56 16.29
C GLY A 38 10.56 -12.56 15.60
N ALA A 39 11.77 -12.43 16.17
CA ALA A 39 12.75 -11.42 15.73
C ALA A 39 13.33 -11.66 14.32
N ALA A 40 13.29 -12.89 13.82
CA ALA A 40 13.77 -13.25 12.50
C ALA A 40 12.67 -13.22 11.42
N ASP A 41 11.45 -12.82 11.78
CA ASP A 41 10.34 -12.82 10.83
C ASP A 41 10.50 -11.72 9.77
N GLU A 42 10.30 -12.11 8.52
CA GLU A 42 10.29 -11.23 7.34
C GLU A 42 8.95 -11.29 6.58
N ARG A 43 7.94 -11.96 7.13
CA ARG A 43 6.65 -12.22 6.47
C ARG A 43 5.50 -11.43 7.05
N GLY A 44 5.57 -10.98 8.30
CA GLY A 44 4.52 -10.25 8.97
C GLY A 44 3.15 -10.93 8.86
N ALA A 45 2.13 -10.19 8.42
CA ALA A 45 0.79 -10.72 8.25
C ALA A 45 0.67 -11.88 7.23
N ALA A 46 1.62 -12.01 6.29
CA ALA A 46 1.64 -13.15 5.37
C ALA A 46 1.83 -14.50 6.08
N ASN A 47 2.26 -14.51 7.34
CA ASN A 47 2.25 -15.70 8.19
C ASN A 47 0.87 -16.28 8.45
N HIS A 48 -0.19 -15.51 8.22
CA HIS A 48 -1.56 -16.00 8.26
C HIS A 48 -1.94 -16.82 7.02
N VAL A 49 -1.22 -16.74 5.92
CA VAL A 49 -1.47 -17.54 4.71
C VAL A 49 -1.03 -18.99 4.98
N LYS A 50 -1.97 -19.81 5.42
CA LYS A 50 -1.79 -21.24 5.70
C LYS A 50 -2.55 -22.07 4.66
N PRO A 51 -2.22 -23.36 4.45
CA PRO A 51 -2.88 -24.20 3.45
C PRO A 51 -4.41 -24.19 3.54
N ALA A 52 -4.96 -24.23 4.73
CA ALA A 52 -6.41 -24.18 4.93
C ALA A 52 -7.03 -22.87 4.42
N ARG A 53 -6.34 -21.73 4.59
CA ARG A 53 -6.81 -20.43 4.07
C ARG A 53 -6.75 -20.36 2.56
N VAL A 54 -5.69 -20.91 1.95
CA VAL A 54 -5.58 -21.03 0.49
C VAL A 54 -6.73 -21.86 -0.07
N LEU A 55 -7.01 -23.01 0.53
CA LEU A 55 -8.14 -23.85 0.13
C LEU A 55 -9.49 -23.15 0.29
N ASN A 56 -9.67 -22.39 1.36
CA ASN A 56 -10.90 -21.62 1.57
C ASN A 56 -11.04 -20.50 0.54
N ALA A 57 -9.97 -19.78 0.24
CA ALA A 57 -9.98 -18.77 -0.80
C ALA A 57 -10.33 -19.36 -2.18
N ALA A 58 -9.76 -20.51 -2.53
CA ALA A 58 -10.08 -21.20 -3.77
C ALA A 58 -11.56 -21.58 -3.89
N LYS A 59 -12.22 -21.93 -2.78
CA LYS A 59 -13.67 -22.24 -2.77
C LYS A 59 -14.57 -21.02 -3.06
N LEU A 60 -14.05 -19.81 -2.99
CA LEU A 60 -14.79 -18.60 -3.31
C LEU A 60 -14.97 -18.38 -4.82
N ILE A 61 -14.19 -19.06 -5.64
CA ILE A 61 -14.30 -18.97 -7.10
C ILE A 61 -15.65 -19.60 -7.52
N LYS A 62 -16.49 -18.81 -8.20
CA LYS A 62 -17.82 -19.23 -8.64
C LYS A 62 -17.97 -19.27 -10.16
N SER A 63 -17.58 -18.20 -10.85
CA SER A 63 -17.69 -18.09 -12.29
C SER A 63 -16.40 -18.46 -13.02
N GLY A 64 -15.26 -18.37 -12.35
CA GLY A 64 -13.95 -18.51 -12.99
C GLY A 64 -13.53 -17.27 -13.80
N GLU A 65 -14.28 -16.16 -13.74
CA GLU A 65 -13.88 -14.90 -14.35
C GLU A 65 -12.59 -14.38 -13.70
N VAL A 66 -11.72 -13.83 -14.54
CA VAL A 66 -10.44 -13.25 -14.12
C VAL A 66 -10.44 -11.78 -14.49
N PHE A 67 -10.17 -10.93 -13.51
CA PHE A 67 -10.05 -9.49 -13.69
C PHE A 67 -8.60 -9.10 -13.46
N GLU A 68 -8.00 -8.48 -14.48
CA GLU A 68 -6.67 -7.92 -14.37
C GLU A 68 -6.77 -6.53 -13.74
N LEU A 69 -6.19 -6.37 -12.56
CA LEU A 69 -6.24 -5.12 -11.80
C LEU A 69 -4.91 -4.35 -11.86
N ALA A 70 -3.89 -4.92 -12.51
CA ALA A 70 -2.60 -4.29 -12.64
C ALA A 70 -2.60 -3.27 -13.78
N HIS A 71 -1.94 -2.13 -13.56
CA HIS A 71 -1.65 -1.19 -14.64
C HIS A 71 -0.62 -1.79 -15.61
N VAL A 72 -0.81 -1.51 -16.90
CA VAL A 72 0.23 -1.76 -17.89
C VAL A 72 1.40 -0.82 -17.62
N LEU A 73 2.56 -1.41 -17.32
CA LEU A 73 3.78 -0.63 -17.08
C LEU A 73 4.42 -0.20 -18.39
N GLY A 74 4.79 1.05 -18.48
CA GLY A 74 5.43 1.58 -19.68
C GLY A 74 5.94 3.02 -19.52
N PRO A 75 6.80 3.48 -20.44
CA PRO A 75 7.43 4.80 -20.34
C PRO A 75 6.46 5.99 -20.36
N SER A 76 5.24 5.79 -20.86
CA SER A 76 4.23 6.85 -21.01
C SER A 76 3.23 6.93 -19.86
N MET A 77 3.34 6.05 -18.87
CA MET A 77 2.44 6.08 -17.72
C MET A 77 2.72 7.28 -16.80
N ALA A 78 1.78 7.65 -15.95
CA ALA A 78 2.01 8.65 -14.92
C ALA A 78 2.96 8.10 -13.84
N PHE A 79 3.91 8.92 -13.40
CA PHE A 79 4.87 8.59 -12.35
C PHE A 79 4.70 9.50 -11.14
N PHE A 80 4.93 8.96 -9.97
CA PHE A 80 5.00 9.75 -8.76
C PHE A 80 6.40 10.36 -8.60
N GLY A 81 6.47 11.70 -8.59
CA GLY A 81 7.72 12.44 -8.45
C GLY A 81 8.65 12.30 -9.67
N THR A 82 9.92 12.00 -9.42
CA THR A 82 10.97 11.92 -10.45
C THR A 82 11.25 10.51 -10.94
N ARG A 83 10.38 9.58 -10.66
CA ARG A 83 10.54 8.16 -11.04
C ARG A 83 10.41 7.97 -12.54
N ARG A 84 10.92 6.85 -13.03
CA ARG A 84 10.93 6.54 -14.45
C ARG A 84 10.73 5.05 -14.70
N PHE A 85 10.33 4.74 -15.91
CA PHE A 85 10.26 3.40 -16.46
C PHE A 85 10.82 3.44 -17.89
N ASP A 86 12.05 2.99 -18.05
CA ASP A 86 12.72 2.98 -19.36
C ASP A 86 12.73 1.55 -19.90
N VAL A 87 12.40 1.41 -21.18
CA VAL A 87 12.44 0.13 -21.90
C VAL A 87 13.38 0.25 -23.09
N HIS A 88 14.31 -0.66 -23.19
CA HIS A 88 15.21 -0.81 -24.34
C HIS A 88 15.07 -2.20 -24.92
N THR A 89 14.79 -2.28 -26.21
CA THR A 89 14.73 -3.56 -26.90
C THR A 89 16.09 -3.99 -27.41
N LYS A 90 16.40 -5.27 -27.25
CA LYS A 90 17.60 -5.89 -27.81
C LYS A 90 17.15 -7.02 -28.73
N ARG A 91 17.52 -6.90 -30.00
CA ARG A 91 17.31 -7.96 -30.98
C ARG A 91 18.58 -8.80 -31.09
N THR A 92 18.45 -10.12 -31.01
CA THR A 92 19.54 -11.04 -31.29
C THR A 92 19.57 -11.35 -32.80
N PHE A 93 20.76 -11.66 -33.29
CA PHE A 93 20.89 -12.10 -34.68
C PHE A 93 20.17 -13.41 -34.89
N MET A 94 19.57 -13.53 -36.06
CA MET A 94 18.98 -14.79 -36.54
C MET A 94 20.06 -15.86 -36.70
N ASN A 95 19.83 -17.05 -36.17
CA ASN A 95 20.74 -18.17 -36.34
C ASN A 95 20.63 -18.72 -37.77
N GLN A 96 21.58 -18.32 -38.59
CA GLN A 96 21.59 -18.69 -40.01
C GLN A 96 21.97 -20.16 -40.28
N PHE A 97 22.55 -20.83 -39.30
CA PHE A 97 23.07 -22.19 -39.46
C PHE A 97 22.10 -23.28 -39.01
N SER A 98 20.96 -22.95 -38.50
CA SER A 98 19.96 -23.91 -38.04
C SER A 98 18.56 -23.57 -38.56
N ASN A 99 17.65 -23.23 -37.72
CA ASN A 99 16.24 -23.05 -38.03
C ASN A 99 15.84 -21.58 -38.29
N MET A 100 16.80 -20.71 -38.57
CA MET A 100 16.60 -19.26 -38.77
C MET A 100 15.91 -18.57 -37.59
N ARG A 101 16.02 -19.14 -36.42
CA ARG A 101 15.42 -18.61 -35.21
C ARG A 101 16.18 -17.38 -34.69
N GLY A 102 15.47 -16.31 -34.43
CA GLY A 102 15.93 -15.14 -33.69
C GLY A 102 15.18 -14.98 -32.36
N SER A 103 15.65 -14.12 -31.50
CA SER A 103 14.96 -13.70 -30.29
C SER A 103 15.03 -12.19 -30.08
N ASN A 104 14.08 -11.67 -29.35
CA ASN A 104 14.08 -10.28 -28.87
C ASN A 104 14.04 -10.30 -27.35
N GLU A 105 14.73 -9.37 -26.75
CA GLU A 105 14.82 -9.20 -25.31
C GLU A 105 14.54 -7.75 -24.97
N GLU A 106 14.12 -7.49 -23.73
CA GLU A 106 13.89 -6.16 -23.20
C GLU A 106 14.76 -5.94 -21.96
N ILE A 107 15.30 -4.74 -21.86
CA ILE A 107 15.97 -4.25 -20.68
C ILE A 107 15.04 -3.21 -20.06
N ILE A 108 14.70 -3.38 -18.80
CA ILE A 108 13.88 -2.45 -18.05
C ILE A 108 14.74 -1.79 -16.97
N ILE A 109 14.70 -0.47 -16.92
CA ILE A 109 15.35 0.34 -15.90
C ILE A 109 14.27 1.17 -15.22
N THR A 110 14.01 0.87 -13.94
CA THR A 110 12.93 1.53 -13.20
C THR A 110 13.21 1.50 -11.70
N GLU A 111 12.61 2.41 -10.98
CA GLU A 111 12.38 2.26 -9.54
C GLU A 111 11.18 1.32 -9.34
N LEU A 112 11.32 0.32 -8.46
CA LEU A 112 10.25 -0.64 -8.21
C LEU A 112 9.11 -0.06 -7.35
N GLY A 113 9.38 0.99 -6.58
CA GLY A 113 8.38 1.67 -5.75
C GLY A 113 7.71 2.83 -6.49
N GLN A 114 6.38 2.97 -6.36
CA GLN A 114 5.59 4.08 -6.92
C GLN A 114 5.65 4.17 -8.46
N VAL A 115 5.82 3.05 -9.12
CA VAL A 115 5.74 2.91 -10.58
C VAL A 115 4.67 1.86 -10.90
N GLY A 116 3.43 2.31 -11.09
CA GLY A 116 2.28 1.45 -11.35
C GLY A 116 1.95 0.49 -10.22
N THR A 117 1.36 -0.64 -10.56
CA THR A 117 0.97 -1.67 -9.59
C THR A 117 2.20 -2.40 -9.05
N GLN A 118 2.35 -2.41 -7.74
CA GLN A 118 3.55 -2.90 -7.06
C GLN A 118 3.21 -3.56 -5.73
N PHE A 119 4.21 -4.21 -5.14
CA PHE A 119 4.17 -4.73 -3.78
C PHE A 119 5.32 -4.14 -2.98
N ASP A 120 4.99 -3.30 -2.00
CA ASP A 120 5.97 -2.71 -1.10
C ASP A 120 6.32 -3.67 0.03
N GLY A 121 7.58 -4.08 0.09
CA GLY A 121 8.11 -4.89 1.18
C GLY A 121 8.40 -4.07 2.44
N PHE A 122 8.74 -4.76 3.53
CA PHE A 122 9.02 -4.12 4.82
C PHE A 122 10.25 -3.19 4.84
N ALA A 123 11.08 -3.24 3.80
CA ALA A 123 12.22 -2.33 3.64
C ALA A 123 11.83 -1.01 2.95
N HIS A 124 10.61 -0.87 2.40
CA HIS A 124 10.20 0.32 1.65
C HIS A 124 10.05 1.55 2.55
N GLN A 125 9.42 1.38 3.72
CA GLN A 125 9.16 2.48 4.66
C GLN A 125 10.01 2.34 5.93
N THR A 126 10.51 3.47 6.42
CA THR A 126 11.30 3.53 7.65
C THR A 126 10.71 4.55 8.62
N HIS A 127 10.90 4.31 9.90
CA HIS A 127 10.76 5.34 10.92
C HIS A 127 12.12 5.56 11.58
N LEU A 128 12.69 6.75 11.41
CA LEU A 128 14.09 7.02 11.74
C LEU A 128 15.00 5.98 11.03
N ASN A 129 15.94 5.39 11.74
CA ASN A 129 16.82 4.33 11.23
C ASN A 129 16.29 2.93 11.56
N SER A 130 14.97 2.71 11.43
CA SER A 130 14.33 1.45 11.84
C SER A 130 13.28 0.99 10.85
N TRP A 131 13.33 -0.30 10.50
CA TRP A 131 12.33 -1.04 9.74
C TRP A 131 11.42 -1.88 10.65
N TYR A 132 10.61 -2.71 10.01
CA TYR A 132 9.87 -3.78 10.66
C TYR A 132 10.77 -4.59 11.59
N ASN A 133 10.22 -5.04 12.69
CA ASN A 133 10.93 -5.83 13.69
C ASN A 133 12.14 -5.10 14.29
N CYS A 134 12.13 -3.76 14.28
CA CYS A 134 13.19 -2.87 14.78
C CYS A 134 14.58 -3.10 14.18
N GLN A 135 14.64 -3.69 13.00
CA GLN A 135 15.91 -3.86 12.29
C GLN A 135 16.47 -2.51 11.87
N LYS A 136 17.76 -2.30 12.09
CA LYS A 136 18.42 -1.04 11.74
C LYS A 136 18.74 -1.00 10.24
N VAL A 137 18.39 0.13 9.60
CA VAL A 137 18.60 0.34 8.16
C VAL A 137 20.08 0.26 7.83
N ASP A 138 20.92 1.01 8.54
CA ASP A 138 22.34 1.14 8.27
C ASP A 138 23.10 -0.19 8.36
N GLU A 139 22.60 -1.13 9.16
CA GLU A 139 23.21 -2.47 9.29
C GLU A 139 22.82 -3.42 8.15
N ASN A 140 21.71 -3.09 7.45
CA ASN A 140 21.06 -3.99 6.50
C ASN A 140 20.98 -3.44 5.08
N VAL A 141 21.64 -2.33 4.78
CA VAL A 141 21.70 -1.74 3.44
C VAL A 141 23.15 -1.54 3.03
N ASP A 142 23.48 -1.91 1.81
CA ASP A 142 24.74 -1.55 1.16
C ASP A 142 24.50 -1.25 -0.33
N ARG A 143 25.58 -1.05 -1.08
CA ARG A 143 25.50 -0.78 -2.53
C ARG A 143 24.90 -1.93 -3.34
N GLY A 144 24.90 -3.15 -2.80
CA GLY A 144 24.31 -4.33 -3.43
C GLY A 144 22.80 -4.45 -3.21
N GLY A 145 22.25 -3.64 -2.30
CA GLY A 145 20.82 -3.62 -1.98
C GLY A 145 20.53 -3.92 -0.51
N PHE A 146 19.31 -4.36 -0.26
CA PHE A 146 18.81 -4.72 1.06
C PHE A 146 19.19 -6.16 1.41
N LYS A 147 19.77 -6.38 2.60
CA LYS A 147 20.15 -7.70 3.11
C LYS A 147 18.99 -8.44 3.78
N LYS A 148 17.91 -7.71 4.11
CA LYS A 148 16.70 -8.23 4.74
C LYS A 148 15.46 -7.68 4.07
N PHE A 149 14.33 -8.32 4.35
CA PHE A 149 13.00 -7.88 3.91
C PHE A 149 12.79 -7.84 2.41
N GLY A 150 13.55 -8.60 1.65
CA GLY A 150 13.25 -8.81 0.25
C GLY A 150 11.86 -9.45 0.09
N VAL A 151 11.07 -8.97 -0.86
CA VAL A 151 9.69 -9.44 -1.07
C VAL A 151 9.59 -10.93 -1.36
N HIS A 152 10.67 -11.56 -1.86
CA HIS A 152 10.74 -12.99 -2.06
C HIS A 152 10.62 -13.78 -0.74
N ASN A 153 11.01 -13.18 0.41
CA ASN A 153 10.87 -13.79 1.73
C ASN A 153 9.42 -13.76 2.25
N VAL A 154 8.58 -12.87 1.72
CA VAL A 154 7.13 -12.86 2.02
C VAL A 154 6.47 -14.12 1.46
N GLY A 155 6.92 -14.57 0.29
CA GLY A 155 6.37 -15.72 -0.41
C GLY A 155 5.12 -15.38 -1.22
N ALA A 156 4.55 -16.39 -1.86
CA ALA A 156 3.34 -16.23 -2.65
C ALA A 156 2.14 -15.91 -1.76
N LEU A 157 1.35 -14.94 -2.19
CA LEU A 157 0.09 -14.56 -1.53
C LEU A 157 -1.08 -15.08 -2.37
N PHE A 158 -1.82 -16.03 -1.81
CA PHE A 158 -3.07 -16.51 -2.38
C PHE A 158 -4.11 -16.54 -1.26
N THR A 159 -5.05 -15.61 -1.30
CA THR A 159 -6.04 -15.42 -0.23
C THR A 159 -7.27 -14.68 -0.76
N ARG A 160 -8.29 -14.57 0.06
CA ARG A 160 -9.46 -13.73 -0.22
C ARG A 160 -9.05 -12.26 -0.21
N GLY A 161 -9.42 -11.51 -1.24
CA GLY A 161 -9.40 -10.05 -1.26
C GLY A 161 -10.71 -9.49 -0.66
N VAL A 162 -10.62 -8.33 -0.04
CA VAL A 162 -11.79 -7.55 0.43
C VAL A 162 -11.62 -6.11 -0.04
N LEU A 163 -12.57 -5.64 -0.84
CA LEU A 163 -12.69 -4.22 -1.15
C LEU A 163 -13.41 -3.51 -0.01
N ILE A 164 -12.82 -2.47 0.55
CA ILE A 164 -13.49 -1.55 1.48
C ILE A 164 -13.87 -0.32 0.66
N ASP A 165 -15.10 -0.27 0.18
CA ASP A 165 -15.61 0.75 -0.73
C ASP A 165 -16.00 2.02 0.02
N VAL A 166 -15.00 2.88 0.30
CA VAL A 166 -15.22 4.17 0.96
C VAL A 166 -15.92 5.15 0.02
N ALA A 167 -15.57 5.19 -1.27
CA ALA A 167 -16.23 6.07 -2.23
C ALA A 167 -17.73 5.75 -2.33
N GLY A 168 -18.06 4.48 -2.50
CA GLY A 168 -19.46 4.03 -2.50
C GLY A 168 -20.16 4.26 -1.16
N PHE A 169 -19.44 4.16 -0.02
CA PHE A 169 -20.01 4.54 1.28
C PHE A 169 -20.38 6.02 1.33
N LYS A 170 -19.50 6.90 0.83
CA LYS A 170 -19.76 8.34 0.74
C LYS A 170 -20.76 8.73 -0.35
N GLY A 171 -21.13 7.81 -1.22
CA GLY A 171 -22.07 8.07 -2.32
C GLY A 171 -21.46 8.87 -3.48
N VAL A 172 -20.16 8.75 -3.69
CA VAL A 172 -19.39 9.36 -4.77
C VAL A 172 -18.76 8.29 -5.65
N GLU A 173 -18.48 8.60 -6.91
CA GLU A 173 -17.81 7.70 -7.84
C GLU A 173 -16.33 7.57 -7.48
N MET A 174 -15.70 8.69 -7.10
CA MET A 174 -14.30 8.77 -6.70
C MET A 174 -14.15 9.79 -5.56
N LEU A 175 -13.26 9.49 -4.62
CA LEU A 175 -12.90 10.43 -3.55
C LEU A 175 -12.14 11.62 -4.16
N GLY A 176 -12.31 12.81 -3.55
CA GLY A 176 -11.59 14.01 -3.98
C GLY A 176 -10.07 13.88 -3.73
N ASP A 177 -9.30 14.66 -4.49
CA ASP A 177 -7.86 14.77 -4.30
C ASP A 177 -7.53 15.13 -2.84
N ASN A 178 -6.55 14.46 -2.28
CA ASN A 178 -6.12 14.63 -0.88
C ASN A 178 -7.20 14.30 0.18
N TYR A 179 -8.25 13.54 -0.18
CA TYR A 179 -9.20 13.06 0.81
C TYR A 179 -8.51 12.12 1.81
N GLU A 180 -8.55 12.47 3.07
CA GLU A 180 -7.99 11.64 4.16
C GLU A 180 -9.06 10.63 4.61
N ILE A 181 -8.84 9.34 4.30
CA ILE A 181 -9.73 8.25 4.73
C ILE A 181 -9.53 8.04 6.23
N THR A 182 -10.60 8.22 7.00
CA THR A 182 -10.59 8.05 8.45
C THR A 182 -10.96 6.63 8.88
N VAL A 183 -10.76 6.31 10.16
CA VAL A 183 -11.22 5.02 10.73
C VAL A 183 -12.74 4.91 10.63
N GLU A 184 -13.46 6.00 10.87
CA GLU A 184 -14.92 6.07 10.76
C GLU A 184 -15.40 5.78 9.34
N ASP A 185 -14.66 6.23 8.32
CA ASP A 185 -14.96 5.93 6.93
C ASP A 185 -14.82 4.43 6.63
N LEU A 186 -13.73 3.82 7.11
CA LEU A 186 -13.50 2.38 6.96
C LEU A 186 -14.58 1.56 7.67
N GLU A 187 -14.91 1.91 8.92
CA GLU A 187 -15.96 1.24 9.69
C GLU A 187 -17.34 1.40 9.04
N GLY A 188 -17.65 2.61 8.55
CA GLY A 188 -18.88 2.91 7.86
C GLY A 188 -19.02 2.11 6.55
N ALA A 189 -17.96 2.04 5.74
CA ALA A 189 -17.93 1.27 4.51
C ALA A 189 -18.10 -0.23 4.79
N LEU A 190 -17.35 -0.78 5.76
CA LEU A 190 -17.49 -2.18 6.18
C LEU A 190 -18.91 -2.49 6.65
N LYS A 191 -19.49 -1.64 7.49
CA LYS A 191 -20.87 -1.81 7.98
C LYS A 191 -21.87 -1.81 6.84
N LYS A 192 -21.73 -0.91 5.86
CA LYS A 192 -22.57 -0.87 4.66
C LYS A 192 -22.46 -2.16 3.84
N GLN A 193 -21.28 -2.76 3.81
CA GLN A 193 -21.00 -4.02 3.12
C GLN A 193 -21.32 -5.27 3.96
N ASN A 194 -21.89 -5.14 5.16
CA ASN A 194 -22.13 -6.23 6.12
C ASN A 194 -20.85 -6.98 6.50
N LEU A 195 -19.73 -6.27 6.64
CA LEU A 195 -18.42 -6.76 7.04
C LEU A 195 -17.97 -6.12 8.36
N THR A 196 -17.00 -6.74 9.00
CA THR A 196 -16.33 -6.21 10.20
C THR A 196 -14.83 -6.28 10.06
N PHE A 197 -14.08 -5.45 10.80
CA PHE A 197 -12.63 -5.54 10.86
C PHE A 197 -12.12 -6.92 11.28
N PHE A 198 -12.85 -7.59 12.16
CA PHE A 198 -12.49 -8.95 12.56
C PHE A 198 -12.48 -9.94 11.39
N GLN A 199 -13.44 -9.83 10.48
CA GLN A 199 -13.53 -10.68 9.29
C GLN A 199 -12.44 -10.39 8.26
N ILE A 200 -11.86 -9.20 8.27
CA ILE A 200 -10.79 -8.79 7.34
C ILE A 200 -9.39 -8.83 7.97
N SER A 201 -9.27 -8.71 9.29
CA SER A 201 -7.97 -8.63 9.99
C SER A 201 -7.22 -9.95 10.12
N GLY A 202 -7.78 -11.04 9.64
CA GLY A 202 -7.15 -12.36 9.70
C GLY A 202 -7.11 -13.02 11.08
N ALA A 203 -7.60 -12.37 12.14
CA ALA A 203 -7.66 -12.98 13.47
C ALA A 203 -8.72 -14.07 13.57
N GLY A 204 -9.73 -14.03 12.72
CA GLY A 204 -10.79 -15.03 12.65
C GLY A 204 -11.06 -15.60 11.26
N HIS A 205 -10.91 -14.82 10.21
CA HIS A 205 -11.19 -15.21 8.83
C HIS A 205 -10.37 -14.41 7.81
N GLU A 206 -9.48 -15.02 7.10
CA GLU A 206 -9.35 -15.11 5.64
C GLU A 206 -8.84 -13.92 4.83
N ALA A 207 -8.67 -12.70 5.33
CA ALA A 207 -8.05 -11.65 4.54
C ALA A 207 -6.64 -11.30 5.03
N VAL A 208 -5.68 -11.37 4.14
CA VAL A 208 -4.34 -10.81 4.34
C VAL A 208 -4.19 -9.71 3.30
N GLY A 209 -4.19 -8.49 3.77
CA GLY A 209 -3.94 -7.32 2.93
C GLY A 209 -5.21 -6.51 2.61
N VAL A 210 -5.13 -5.23 2.90
CA VAL A 210 -6.01 -4.20 2.38
C VAL A 210 -5.24 -3.56 1.21
N ALA A 211 -5.67 -3.82 -0.01
CA ALA A 211 -5.22 -3.04 -1.14
C ALA A 211 -6.07 -1.75 -1.15
N ALA A 212 -5.54 -0.66 -0.64
CA ALA A 212 -6.07 0.65 -0.97
C ALA A 212 -5.62 0.97 -2.40
N GLY A 213 -6.52 0.80 -3.36
CA GLY A 213 -6.28 1.29 -4.71
C GLY A 213 -6.36 2.80 -4.68
N VAL A 214 -5.22 3.48 -4.83
CA VAL A 214 -5.19 4.84 -5.32
C VAL A 214 -5.01 4.71 -6.84
N VAL A 215 -6.06 5.06 -7.57
CA VAL A 215 -6.02 5.23 -9.03
C VAL A 215 -5.46 6.59 -9.32
#